data_9898dd2eb3f4c105cb83e700d0d38b2c
#
_entry.id   9898dd2eb3f4c105cb83e700d0d38b2c
#
_cell.length_a   1.000
_cell.length_b   1.000
_cell.length_c   1.000
_cell.angle_alpha   90.00
_cell.angle_beta   90.00
_cell.angle_gamma   90.00
#
_symmetry.space_group_name_H-M   'P 1'
#
loop_
_entity.id
_entity.type
_entity.pdbx_description
1 polymer ?
#
loop_
_entity_poly.entity_id
_entity_poly.type
_entity_poly.pdbx_seq_one_letter_code
_entity_poly.pdbx_strand_id
1 'polypeptide(L)'
;MTALVLSAASSLARAQPLQLSGSLKSLFLSSRASTGEDYALSLNRLRVEAKGDLAPGLALDLQYDNELLLGSYLNTGEFRVVKDRPPPQYWRADANYLERGDVYGRHRLYRAALTLTRGDVDLKLGRQRIAWGTGRFWSPLDILNPISPLALEREERVGVDAALLEAKLGPLSRASLVFAPAPDRGSPSRAVQWHGNAAGVDVSLLAGRLRGLDIVGADVASQIGDAGIRAEAARVDPGGGPRFNRWMAGADYAFANGLTVSAELFYNGAGSRDRAGYDFVGLRSERVTNLATRYAGLYASYEFTPLLKWITYAVLNVDDRSRAVDSRIVWSVAPDADLIFGVQRFTGGAGSEFATSPDAFQVQIQWYFR
;
A
#
# COMPACT_ATOMS: atom_id res chain seq x y z
N MET A 1 30.89 47.65 26.14
CA MET A 1 30.87 46.17 26.28
C MET A 1 29.47 45.76 26.73
N THR A 2 28.63 45.39 25.78
CA THR A 2 27.25 44.98 26.02
C THR A 2 27.14 43.50 25.64
N ALA A 3 27.00 42.65 26.63
CA ALA A 3 26.89 41.20 26.45
C ALA A 3 25.48 40.84 25.93
N LEU A 4 25.44 40.28 24.73
CA LEU A 4 24.23 39.71 24.16
C LEU A 4 24.03 38.30 24.76
N VAL A 5 23.06 38.16 25.68
CA VAL A 5 22.62 36.86 26.18
C VAL A 5 21.65 36.29 25.14
N LEU A 6 22.10 35.35 24.30
CA LEU A 6 21.23 34.52 23.51
C LEU A 6 20.56 33.47 24.44
N SER A 7 19.31 33.73 24.83
CA SER A 7 18.46 32.70 25.42
C SER A 7 17.98 31.76 24.34
N ALA A 8 18.60 30.60 24.24
CA ALA A 8 18.06 29.48 23.49
C ALA A 8 16.86 28.92 24.26
N ALA A 9 15.66 29.40 23.92
CA ALA A 9 14.43 28.78 24.36
C ALA A 9 14.28 27.47 23.56
N SER A 10 14.79 26.38 24.11
CA SER A 10 14.40 25.03 23.67
C SER A 10 12.91 24.86 23.96
N SER A 11 12.07 24.97 22.94
CA SER A 11 10.69 24.54 23.03
C SER A 11 10.72 23.03 23.32
N LEU A 12 10.53 22.67 24.57
CA LEU A 12 10.24 21.30 24.98
C LEU A 12 8.93 20.93 24.27
N ALA A 13 9.03 20.22 23.15
CA ALA A 13 7.88 19.60 22.51
C ALA A 13 7.21 18.74 23.58
N ARG A 14 5.97 19.09 23.92
CA ARG A 14 5.20 18.39 24.94
C ARG A 14 4.96 16.99 24.41
N ALA A 15 5.43 15.96 25.11
CA ALA A 15 5.22 14.57 24.76
C ALA A 15 3.72 14.31 24.59
N GLN A 16 3.31 13.72 23.44
CA GLN A 16 1.94 13.31 23.23
C GLN A 16 1.68 12.04 24.06
N PRO A 17 0.67 12.02 24.94
CA PRO A 17 0.39 10.83 25.73
C PRO A 17 0.07 9.64 24.82
N LEU A 18 0.39 8.44 25.29
CA LEU A 18 0.05 7.21 24.59
C LEU A 18 -1.47 7.12 24.44
N GLN A 19 -1.94 7.04 23.18
CA GLN A 19 -3.35 6.91 22.85
C GLN A 19 -3.64 5.47 22.43
N LEU A 20 -4.72 4.92 22.99
CA LEU A 20 -5.27 3.63 22.59
C LEU A 20 -6.47 3.87 21.69
N SER A 21 -6.48 3.23 20.54
CA SER A 21 -7.57 3.28 19.59
C SER A 21 -7.68 1.94 18.85
N GLY A 22 -8.67 1.80 17.99
CA GLY A 22 -8.78 0.60 17.20
C GLY A 22 -10.01 0.58 16.33
N SER A 23 -10.24 -0.57 15.70
CA SER A 23 -11.42 -0.80 14.89
C SER A 23 -11.86 -2.25 14.93
N LEU A 24 -13.16 -2.45 14.81
CA LEU A 24 -13.78 -3.75 14.53
C LEU A 24 -14.34 -3.70 13.12
N LYS A 25 -13.84 -4.60 12.25
CA LYS A 25 -14.27 -4.74 10.86
C LYS A 25 -14.90 -6.11 10.67
N SER A 26 -16.04 -6.15 9.99
CA SER A 26 -16.63 -7.37 9.44
C SER A 26 -16.82 -7.17 7.94
N LEU A 27 -16.13 -7.97 7.13
CA LEU A 27 -16.19 -7.96 5.67
C LEU A 27 -16.80 -9.29 5.22
N PHE A 28 -17.95 -9.23 4.57
CA PHE A 28 -18.53 -10.33 3.80
C PHE A 28 -18.09 -10.21 2.34
N LEU A 29 -17.59 -11.31 1.76
CA LEU A 29 -17.18 -11.43 0.38
C LEU A 29 -17.85 -12.64 -0.26
N SER A 30 -18.44 -12.47 -1.42
CA SER A 30 -18.91 -13.57 -2.28
C SER A 30 -18.23 -13.48 -3.64
N SER A 31 -17.69 -14.58 -4.10
CA SER A 31 -16.97 -14.69 -5.37
C SER A 31 -16.92 -16.15 -5.82
N ARG A 32 -16.10 -16.43 -6.84
CA ARG A 32 -15.91 -17.76 -7.41
C ARG A 32 -14.44 -18.18 -7.33
N ALA A 33 -14.19 -19.45 -7.00
CA ALA A 33 -12.85 -20.02 -7.06
C ALA A 33 -12.42 -20.27 -8.51
N SER A 34 -11.12 -20.42 -8.74
CA SER A 34 -10.57 -20.77 -10.05
C SER A 34 -11.06 -22.12 -10.58
N THR A 35 -11.54 -22.99 -9.70
CA THR A 35 -12.22 -24.26 -10.02
C THR A 35 -13.65 -24.08 -10.56
N GLY A 36 -14.21 -22.86 -10.48
CA GLY A 36 -15.57 -22.53 -10.88
C GLY A 36 -16.62 -22.61 -9.78
N GLU A 37 -16.25 -23.03 -8.57
CA GLU A 37 -17.15 -23.12 -7.40
C GLU A 37 -17.37 -21.75 -6.76
N ASP A 38 -18.62 -21.43 -6.44
CA ASP A 38 -18.94 -20.21 -5.71
C ASP A 38 -18.54 -20.37 -4.23
N TYR A 39 -17.99 -19.31 -3.65
CA TYR A 39 -17.64 -19.28 -2.23
C TYR A 39 -18.09 -18.01 -1.54
N ALA A 40 -18.21 -18.11 -0.23
CA ALA A 40 -18.41 -16.99 0.66
C ALA A 40 -17.32 -16.95 1.73
N LEU A 41 -16.95 -15.74 2.12
CA LEU A 41 -16.01 -15.46 3.20
C LEU A 41 -16.56 -14.36 4.09
N SER A 42 -16.54 -14.56 5.39
CA SER A 42 -16.66 -13.50 6.39
C SER A 42 -15.31 -13.32 7.07
N LEU A 43 -14.70 -12.14 6.90
CA LEU A 43 -13.47 -11.76 7.57
C LEU A 43 -13.81 -10.77 8.68
N ASN A 44 -13.56 -11.16 9.91
CA ASN A 44 -13.78 -10.33 11.10
C ASN A 44 -12.41 -9.96 11.68
N ARG A 45 -12.12 -8.68 11.79
CA ARG A 45 -10.84 -8.16 12.30
C ARG A 45 -11.07 -7.22 13.46
N LEU A 46 -10.45 -7.52 14.58
CA LEU A 46 -10.23 -6.57 15.67
C LEU A 46 -8.81 -6.04 15.53
N ARG A 47 -8.68 -4.73 15.32
CA ARG A 47 -7.40 -4.01 15.40
C ARG A 47 -7.33 -3.20 16.67
N VAL A 48 -6.22 -3.32 17.41
CA VAL A 48 -5.89 -2.48 18.54
C VAL A 48 -4.61 -1.72 18.21
N GLU A 49 -4.62 -0.42 18.45
CA GLU A 49 -3.53 0.50 18.15
C GLU A 49 -3.10 1.23 19.42
N ALA A 50 -1.79 1.36 19.63
CA ALA A 50 -1.19 2.20 20.65
C ALA A 50 -0.16 3.11 19.99
N LYS A 51 -0.41 4.41 20.00
CA LYS A 51 0.45 5.43 19.38
C LYS A 51 0.68 6.59 20.35
N GLY A 52 1.90 7.09 20.40
CA GLY A 52 2.25 8.25 21.21
C GLY A 52 3.69 8.21 21.68
N ASP A 53 4.05 9.15 22.54
CA ASP A 53 5.39 9.29 23.06
C ASP A 53 5.54 8.48 24.34
N LEU A 54 6.57 7.65 24.40
CA LEU A 54 6.99 6.93 25.62
C LEU A 54 7.86 7.84 26.51
N ALA A 55 8.61 8.75 25.89
CA ALA A 55 9.46 9.76 26.51
C ALA A 55 9.73 10.89 25.50
N PRO A 56 10.24 12.05 25.93
CA PRO A 56 10.65 13.11 25.00
C PRO A 56 11.59 12.58 23.91
N GLY A 57 11.19 12.70 22.65
CA GLY A 57 11.93 12.21 21.50
C GLY A 57 11.89 10.69 21.27
N LEU A 58 11.06 9.93 22.01
CA LEU A 58 10.86 8.50 21.80
C LEU A 58 9.37 8.19 21.62
N ALA A 59 8.94 7.86 20.41
CA ALA A 59 7.57 7.55 20.07
C ALA A 59 7.38 6.06 19.73
N LEU A 60 6.19 5.54 20.07
CA LEU A 60 5.73 4.17 19.76
C LEU A 60 4.61 4.22 18.69
N ASP A 61 4.67 3.29 17.74
CA ASP A 61 3.56 2.92 16.83
C ASP A 61 3.38 1.41 16.88
N LEU A 62 2.35 0.96 17.58
CA LEU A 62 1.98 -0.45 17.74
C LEU A 62 0.59 -0.69 17.17
N GLN A 63 0.43 -1.69 16.29
CA GLN A 63 -0.86 -2.11 15.73
C GLN A 63 -0.91 -3.64 15.71
N TYR A 64 -1.89 -4.18 16.41
CA TYR A 64 -2.12 -5.62 16.52
C TYR A 64 -3.47 -5.99 15.93
N ASP A 65 -3.49 -7.00 15.07
CA ASP A 65 -4.69 -7.55 14.44
C ASP A 65 -5.00 -8.95 14.98
N ASN A 66 -6.25 -9.15 15.35
CA ASN A 66 -6.86 -10.48 15.51
C ASN A 66 -7.89 -10.67 14.39
N GLU A 67 -7.73 -11.72 13.59
CA GLU A 67 -8.60 -12.03 12.45
C GLU A 67 -9.27 -13.39 12.62
N LEU A 68 -10.59 -13.40 12.44
CA LEU A 68 -11.40 -14.61 12.36
C LEU A 68 -12.05 -14.66 10.99
N LEU A 69 -11.71 -15.69 10.22
CA LEU A 69 -12.25 -15.98 8.90
C LEU A 69 -13.24 -17.12 9.01
N LEU A 70 -14.40 -16.98 8.36
CA LEU A 70 -15.49 -17.94 8.35
C LEU A 70 -15.98 -18.14 6.91
N GLY A 71 -16.26 -19.37 6.51
CA GLY A 71 -16.97 -19.68 5.28
C GLY A 71 -16.25 -20.61 4.32
N SER A 72 -16.93 -20.94 3.22
CA SER A 72 -16.50 -21.96 2.24
C SER A 72 -15.21 -21.59 1.49
N TYR A 73 -14.81 -20.29 1.47
CA TYR A 73 -13.51 -19.88 0.94
C TYR A 73 -12.34 -20.66 1.57
N LEU A 74 -12.43 -21.01 2.84
CA LEU A 74 -11.38 -21.73 3.57
C LEU A 74 -11.12 -23.14 3.04
N ASN A 75 -12.03 -23.70 2.25
CA ASN A 75 -11.89 -25.00 1.61
C ASN A 75 -11.29 -24.92 0.19
N THR A 76 -11.11 -23.70 -0.35
CA THR A 76 -10.58 -23.49 -1.71
C THR A 76 -9.08 -23.73 -1.80
N GLY A 77 -8.60 -24.02 -3.02
CA GLY A 77 -7.17 -24.11 -3.31
C GLY A 77 -6.46 -22.77 -3.13
N GLU A 78 -7.14 -21.66 -3.45
CA GLU A 78 -6.65 -20.30 -3.29
C GLU A 78 -6.32 -19.98 -1.84
N PHE A 79 -7.22 -20.34 -0.91
CA PHE A 79 -6.96 -20.12 0.52
C PHE A 79 -5.74 -20.89 1.00
N ARG A 80 -5.59 -22.16 0.59
CA ARG A 80 -4.41 -22.96 0.97
C ARG A 80 -3.11 -22.31 0.53
N VAL A 81 -3.06 -21.82 -0.70
CA VAL A 81 -1.88 -21.11 -1.23
C VAL A 81 -1.59 -19.83 -0.43
N VAL A 82 -2.64 -19.05 -0.09
CA VAL A 82 -2.48 -17.81 0.68
C VAL A 82 -2.07 -18.09 2.12
N LYS A 83 -2.69 -19.11 2.76
CA LYS A 83 -2.41 -19.49 4.14
C LYS A 83 -0.97 -19.97 4.35
N ASP A 84 -0.47 -20.79 3.43
CA ASP A 84 0.85 -21.42 3.54
C ASP A 84 1.98 -20.51 3.01
N ARG A 85 1.64 -19.32 2.50
CA ARG A 85 2.64 -18.38 2.02
C ARG A 85 3.42 -17.79 3.19
N PRO A 86 4.77 -17.83 3.15
CA PRO A 86 5.56 -17.20 4.18
C PRO A 86 5.34 -15.69 4.18
N PRO A 87 5.22 -15.07 5.37
CA PRO A 87 5.06 -13.62 5.46
C PRO A 87 6.29 -12.91 4.90
N PRO A 88 6.10 -11.76 4.21
CA PRO A 88 7.21 -11.00 3.63
C PRO A 88 8.03 -10.21 4.66
N GLN A 89 7.83 -10.47 5.95
CA GLN A 89 8.53 -9.83 7.06
C GLN A 89 9.66 -10.71 7.58
N TYR A 90 10.72 -10.07 8.09
CA TYR A 90 11.86 -10.76 8.70
C TYR A 90 11.45 -11.47 10.01
N TRP A 91 10.73 -10.77 10.89
CA TRP A 91 10.19 -11.37 12.10
C TRP A 91 8.82 -11.97 11.82
N ARG A 92 8.69 -13.24 12.15
CA ARG A 92 7.38 -13.91 12.17
C ARG A 92 6.67 -13.52 13.46
N ALA A 93 5.78 -12.54 13.36
CA ALA A 93 4.97 -12.06 14.47
C ALA A 93 3.48 -12.25 14.16
N ASP A 94 3.17 -13.39 13.57
CA ASP A 94 1.85 -13.90 13.27
C ASP A 94 1.77 -15.37 13.72
N ALA A 95 0.61 -15.78 14.20
CA ALA A 95 0.32 -17.16 14.57
C ALA A 95 -1.15 -17.49 14.34
N ASN A 96 -1.38 -18.72 13.91
CA ASN A 96 -2.70 -19.29 13.78
C ASN A 96 -3.08 -19.95 15.12
N TYR A 97 -4.23 -19.59 15.65
CA TYR A 97 -4.72 -20.16 16.91
C TYR A 97 -5.94 -21.05 16.72
N LEU A 98 -6.55 -21.02 15.55
CA LEU A 98 -7.73 -21.83 15.23
C LEU A 98 -7.72 -22.19 13.74
N GLU A 99 -7.84 -23.48 13.45
CA GLU A 99 -8.04 -24.00 12.10
C GLU A 99 -8.93 -25.24 12.18
N ARG A 100 -10.21 -25.08 11.82
CA ARG A 100 -11.17 -26.16 11.90
C ARG A 100 -12.31 -25.99 10.89
N GLY A 101 -12.31 -26.78 9.82
CA GLY A 101 -13.35 -26.72 8.78
C GLY A 101 -13.45 -25.31 8.18
N ASP A 102 -14.63 -24.71 8.27
CA ASP A 102 -14.93 -23.38 7.74
C ASP A 102 -14.54 -22.23 8.69
N VAL A 103 -13.65 -22.47 9.65
CA VAL A 103 -13.22 -21.48 10.64
C VAL A 103 -11.69 -21.43 10.68
N TYR A 104 -11.14 -20.22 10.59
CA TYR A 104 -9.70 -19.97 10.67
C TYR A 104 -9.43 -18.70 11.46
N GLY A 105 -8.65 -18.81 12.52
CA GLY A 105 -8.28 -17.70 13.39
C GLY A 105 -6.77 -17.47 13.38
N ARG A 106 -6.38 -16.22 13.19
CA ARG A 106 -4.98 -15.81 13.30
C ARG A 106 -4.84 -14.45 13.95
N HIS A 107 -3.69 -14.24 14.53
CA HIS A 107 -3.29 -12.91 14.99
C HIS A 107 -1.94 -12.53 14.40
N ARG A 108 -1.70 -11.25 14.26
CA ARG A 108 -0.44 -10.72 13.76
C ARG A 108 -0.14 -9.33 14.27
N LEU A 109 1.13 -9.04 14.35
CA LEU A 109 1.63 -7.70 14.59
C LEU A 109 1.69 -6.96 13.24
N TYR A 110 0.74 -6.03 13.04
CA TYR A 110 0.61 -5.29 11.79
C TYR A 110 1.65 -4.16 11.68
N ARG A 111 1.89 -3.44 12.80
CA ARG A 111 2.93 -2.43 12.98
C ARG A 111 3.56 -2.62 14.36
N ALA A 112 4.84 -2.37 14.46
CA ALA A 112 5.55 -2.29 15.73
C ALA A 112 6.85 -1.54 15.53
N ALA A 113 6.85 -0.26 15.76
CA ALA A 113 8.00 0.59 15.52
C ALA A 113 8.22 1.58 16.66
N LEU A 114 9.50 1.83 16.95
CA LEU A 114 9.96 2.89 17.82
C LEU A 114 10.64 3.95 16.98
N THR A 115 10.32 5.21 17.21
CA THR A 115 10.96 6.35 16.56
C THR A 115 11.73 7.14 17.60
N LEU A 116 13.03 7.28 17.39
CA LEU A 116 13.91 8.15 18.19
C LEU A 116 14.19 9.42 17.39
N THR A 117 13.73 10.55 17.90
CA THR A 117 13.95 11.89 17.33
C THR A 117 15.02 12.63 18.08
N ARG A 118 16.04 13.13 17.39
CA ARG A 118 17.08 13.97 17.98
C ARG A 118 17.44 15.12 17.02
N GLY A 119 16.99 16.32 17.35
CA GLY A 119 17.11 17.48 16.46
C GLY A 119 16.38 17.22 15.13
N ASP A 120 17.12 17.33 14.04
CA ASP A 120 16.60 17.13 12.69
C ASP A 120 16.72 15.67 12.18
N VAL A 121 17.00 14.72 13.07
CA VAL A 121 17.21 13.32 12.71
C VAL A 121 16.20 12.44 13.42
N ASP A 122 15.51 11.58 12.67
CA ASP A 122 14.62 10.54 13.12
C ASP A 122 15.19 9.17 12.78
N LEU A 123 15.28 8.28 13.77
CA LEU A 123 15.60 6.86 13.56
C LEU A 123 14.37 6.02 13.93
N LYS A 124 13.75 5.39 12.96
CA LYS A 124 12.62 4.51 13.16
C LYS A 124 13.02 3.05 12.99
N LEU A 125 12.80 2.25 14.03
CA LEU A 125 13.19 0.84 14.10
C LEU A 125 11.97 -0.04 14.29
N GLY A 126 11.89 -1.13 13.54
CA GLY A 126 10.84 -2.15 13.65
C GLY A 126 9.93 -2.26 12.45
N ARG A 127 8.74 -2.84 12.64
CA ARG A 127 7.76 -3.06 11.58
C ARG A 127 7.02 -1.78 11.26
N GLN A 128 7.26 -1.22 10.09
CA GLN A 128 6.77 0.08 9.66
C GLN A 128 6.39 0.08 8.18
N ARG A 129 5.54 1.02 7.79
CA ARG A 129 5.28 1.29 6.38
C ARG A 129 6.37 2.21 5.83
N ILE A 130 6.99 1.79 4.74
CA ILE A 130 7.93 2.60 3.96
C ILE A 130 7.39 2.63 2.55
N ALA A 131 6.76 3.76 2.17
CA ALA A 131 6.16 3.95 0.86
C ALA A 131 6.82 5.15 0.20
N TRP A 132 7.50 4.90 -0.89
CA TRP A 132 8.15 5.91 -1.72
C TRP A 132 7.42 6.03 -3.05
N GLY A 133 7.47 7.24 -3.64
CA GLY A 133 6.77 7.53 -4.88
C GLY A 133 5.41 8.20 -4.68
N THR A 134 4.79 8.60 -5.76
CA THR A 134 3.62 9.47 -5.84
C THR A 134 2.41 8.83 -6.49
N GLY A 135 2.57 7.61 -7.07
CA GLY A 135 1.54 6.90 -7.82
C GLY A 135 0.34 6.48 -6.98
N ARG A 136 -0.83 6.51 -7.59
CA ARG A 136 -2.10 6.06 -7.01
C ARG A 136 -2.41 4.60 -7.34
N PHE A 137 -2.10 4.19 -8.57
CA PHE A 137 -2.30 2.82 -9.07
C PHE A 137 -1.01 2.04 -9.07
N TRP A 138 0.05 2.65 -9.57
CA TRP A 138 1.37 2.05 -9.68
C TRP A 138 2.42 3.04 -9.21
N SER A 139 3.38 2.54 -8.47
CA SER A 139 4.56 3.31 -8.11
C SER A 139 5.82 2.52 -8.45
N PRO A 140 6.53 2.90 -9.51
CA PRO A 140 7.84 2.34 -9.85
C PRO A 140 8.85 2.35 -8.72
N LEU A 141 8.75 3.29 -7.77
CA LEU A 141 9.68 3.47 -6.65
C LEU A 141 9.25 2.75 -5.37
N ASP A 142 7.95 2.41 -5.21
CA ASP A 142 7.46 1.73 -4.01
C ASP A 142 7.64 0.21 -4.12
N ILE A 143 8.86 -0.26 -3.91
CA ILE A 143 9.22 -1.68 -3.97
C ILE A 143 8.99 -2.37 -2.61
N LEU A 144 9.13 -1.64 -1.51
CA LEU A 144 9.01 -2.22 -0.16
C LEU A 144 7.55 -2.46 0.24
N ASN A 145 6.66 -1.52 -0.08
CA ASN A 145 5.22 -1.61 0.22
C ASN A 145 4.36 -1.32 -1.03
N PRO A 146 4.46 -2.12 -2.10
CA PRO A 146 3.84 -1.81 -3.37
C PRO A 146 2.33 -1.66 -3.26
N ILE A 147 1.79 -0.77 -4.09
CA ILE A 147 0.36 -0.58 -4.25
C ILE A 147 -0.21 -1.73 -5.06
N SER A 148 -1.34 -2.28 -4.62
CA SER A 148 -2.17 -3.17 -5.43
C SER A 148 -3.48 -2.45 -5.77
N PRO A 149 -3.67 -1.98 -7.00
CA PRO A 149 -4.85 -1.19 -7.36
C PRO A 149 -6.17 -1.97 -7.28
N LEU A 150 -6.11 -3.28 -7.28
CA LEU A 150 -7.26 -4.19 -7.24
C LEU A 150 -7.45 -4.90 -5.89
N ALA A 151 -6.61 -4.59 -4.88
CA ALA A 151 -6.79 -5.16 -3.56
C ALA A 151 -8.13 -4.73 -2.94
N LEU A 152 -8.84 -5.66 -2.33
CA LEU A 152 -10.08 -5.38 -1.59
C LEU A 152 -9.83 -4.38 -0.45
N GLU A 153 -8.70 -4.51 0.23
CA GLU A 153 -8.25 -3.64 1.31
C GLU A 153 -7.01 -2.85 0.86
N ARG A 154 -7.18 -1.87 -0.01
CA ARG A 154 -6.05 -1.09 -0.58
C ARG A 154 -5.26 -0.30 0.44
N GLU A 155 -5.92 0.16 1.49
CA GLU A 155 -5.33 0.97 2.54
C GLU A 155 -4.47 0.11 3.49
N GLU A 156 -4.74 -1.19 3.51
CA GLU A 156 -4.06 -2.15 4.34
C GLU A 156 -2.77 -2.63 3.68
N ARG A 157 -1.66 -1.98 4.01
CA ARG A 157 -0.34 -2.41 3.55
C ARG A 157 0.46 -2.91 4.74
N VAL A 158 0.77 -4.19 4.72
CA VAL A 158 1.60 -4.80 5.76
C VAL A 158 2.98 -4.14 5.77
N GLY A 159 3.51 -3.83 6.97
CA GLY A 159 4.81 -3.19 7.13
C GLY A 159 5.98 -4.10 6.76
N VAL A 160 7.14 -3.49 6.62
CA VAL A 160 8.44 -4.17 6.56
C VAL A 160 9.18 -3.97 7.86
N ASP A 161 9.91 -4.99 8.29
CA ASP A 161 10.83 -4.88 9.44
C ASP A 161 12.09 -4.17 8.96
N ALA A 162 12.34 -2.96 9.46
CA ALA A 162 13.41 -2.11 8.94
C ALA A 162 13.97 -1.14 9.99
N ALA A 163 15.17 -0.65 9.72
CA ALA A 163 15.70 0.59 10.25
C ALA A 163 15.58 1.66 9.16
N LEU A 164 14.92 2.78 9.48
CA LEU A 164 14.79 3.94 8.61
C LEU A 164 15.38 5.14 9.34
N LEU A 165 16.43 5.72 8.78
CA LEU A 165 17.02 6.97 9.23
C LEU A 165 16.57 8.09 8.30
N GLU A 166 15.98 9.14 8.84
CA GLU A 166 15.59 10.33 8.11
C GLU A 166 16.26 11.57 8.70
N ALA A 167 16.87 12.39 7.85
CA ALA A 167 17.49 13.64 8.23
C ALA A 167 16.84 14.79 7.48
N LYS A 168 16.34 15.79 8.18
CA LYS A 168 15.88 17.05 7.57
C LYS A 168 17.09 17.85 7.13
N LEU A 169 17.13 18.22 5.86
CA LEU A 169 18.22 19.01 5.24
C LEU A 169 17.82 20.47 5.07
N GLY A 170 16.55 20.78 5.29
CA GLY A 170 15.96 22.10 5.18
C GLY A 170 14.45 22.05 5.37
N PRO A 171 13.74 23.19 5.24
CA PRO A 171 12.30 23.23 5.48
C PRO A 171 11.47 22.28 4.60
N LEU A 172 11.92 22.03 3.35
CA LEU A 172 11.23 21.23 2.35
C LEU A 172 12.10 20.10 1.79
N SER A 173 13.20 19.74 2.48
CA SER A 173 14.10 18.71 1.99
C SER A 173 14.52 17.75 3.08
N ARG A 174 14.65 16.46 2.73
CA ARG A 174 15.09 15.39 3.61
C ARG A 174 15.90 14.34 2.85
N ALA A 175 16.76 13.66 3.56
CA ALA A 175 17.41 12.45 3.11
C ALA A 175 16.96 11.28 3.99
N SER A 176 16.72 10.13 3.38
CA SER A 176 16.29 8.91 4.06
C SER A 176 17.24 7.77 3.69
N LEU A 177 17.62 6.97 4.67
CA LEU A 177 18.40 5.75 4.49
C LEU A 177 17.62 4.58 5.10
N VAL A 178 17.38 3.53 4.31
CA VAL A 178 16.70 2.34 4.77
C VAL A 178 17.60 1.12 4.76
N PHE A 179 17.44 0.31 5.80
CA PHE A 179 17.96 -1.06 5.86
C PHE A 179 16.82 -1.98 6.31
N ALA A 180 16.45 -2.97 5.48
CA ALA A 180 15.45 -3.98 5.81
C ALA A 180 16.02 -5.38 5.56
N PRO A 181 16.16 -6.24 6.60
CA PRO A 181 16.62 -7.59 6.45
C PRO A 181 15.66 -8.41 5.58
N ALA A 182 16.18 -9.37 4.84
CA ALA A 182 15.37 -10.28 4.03
C ALA A 182 14.77 -11.40 4.87
N PRO A 183 13.50 -11.79 4.66
CA PRO A 183 12.86 -12.85 5.45
C PRO A 183 13.54 -14.21 5.32
N ASP A 184 14.04 -14.57 4.15
CA ASP A 184 14.54 -15.91 3.81
C ASP A 184 16.08 -15.98 3.70
N ARG A 185 16.81 -15.23 4.54
CA ARG A 185 18.27 -15.11 4.45
C ARG A 185 18.80 -14.64 3.08
N GLY A 186 17.90 -14.06 2.27
CA GLY A 186 18.27 -13.40 1.01
C GLY A 186 19.05 -12.11 1.23
N SER A 187 19.28 -11.37 0.14
CA SER A 187 19.96 -10.08 0.23
C SER A 187 19.05 -9.04 0.94
N PRO A 188 19.56 -8.35 1.98
CA PRO A 188 18.81 -7.29 2.63
C PRO A 188 18.55 -6.14 1.67
N SER A 189 17.41 -5.46 1.88
CA SER A 189 17.11 -4.21 1.20
C SER A 189 17.86 -3.06 1.84
N ARG A 190 18.47 -2.20 1.01
CA ARG A 190 19.16 -0.97 1.42
C ARG A 190 19.05 0.05 0.31
N ALA A 191 18.64 1.26 0.66
CA ALA A 191 18.52 2.34 -0.30
C ALA A 191 18.66 3.69 0.39
N VAL A 192 18.98 4.68 -0.42
CA VAL A 192 18.96 6.10 -0.05
C VAL A 192 17.93 6.81 -0.92
N GLN A 193 17.16 7.71 -0.29
CA GLN A 193 16.27 8.62 -0.99
C GLN A 193 16.57 10.05 -0.55
N TRP A 194 16.62 10.95 -1.50
CA TRP A 194 16.54 12.38 -1.26
C TRP A 194 15.19 12.88 -1.75
N HIS A 195 14.57 13.76 -0.97
CA HIS A 195 13.33 14.45 -1.34
C HIS A 195 13.50 15.94 -1.09
N GLY A 196 13.01 16.76 -1.99
CA GLY A 196 13.03 18.22 -1.86
C GLY A 196 11.97 18.88 -2.72
N ASN A 197 11.74 20.17 -2.48
CA ASN A 197 10.87 21.02 -3.29
C ASN A 197 11.69 22.17 -3.89
N ALA A 198 11.51 22.41 -5.16
CA ALA A 198 12.10 23.54 -5.88
C ALA A 198 11.02 24.22 -6.74
N ALA A 199 10.76 25.49 -6.48
CA ALA A 199 9.78 26.30 -7.21
C ALA A 199 8.37 25.66 -7.34
N GLY A 200 7.89 24.99 -6.26
CA GLY A 200 6.57 24.33 -6.25
C GLY A 200 6.54 22.97 -6.92
N VAL A 201 7.69 22.42 -7.28
CA VAL A 201 7.84 21.05 -7.79
C VAL A 201 8.50 20.21 -6.71
N ASP A 202 7.80 19.19 -6.23
CA ASP A 202 8.38 18.14 -5.38
C ASP A 202 9.18 17.19 -6.26
N VAL A 203 10.38 16.84 -5.81
CA VAL A 203 11.27 15.92 -6.51
C VAL A 203 11.84 14.93 -5.51
N SER A 204 11.85 13.63 -5.87
CA SER A 204 12.61 12.62 -5.13
C SER A 204 13.58 11.91 -6.04
N LEU A 205 14.73 11.52 -5.48
CA LEU A 205 15.72 10.67 -6.10
C LEU A 205 15.94 9.44 -5.23
N LEU A 206 15.96 8.27 -5.83
CA LEU A 206 16.10 6.99 -5.15
C LEU A 206 17.23 6.17 -5.79
N ALA A 207 18.08 5.59 -4.96
CA ALA A 207 19.05 4.60 -5.41
C ALA A 207 19.28 3.53 -4.34
N GLY A 208 19.40 2.26 -4.74
CA GLY A 208 19.66 1.19 -3.81
C GLY A 208 19.36 -0.20 -4.33
N ARG A 209 19.39 -1.17 -3.41
CA ARG A 209 18.95 -2.54 -3.64
C ARG A 209 17.73 -2.83 -2.77
N LEU A 210 16.61 -3.10 -3.39
CA LEU A 210 15.32 -3.34 -2.73
C LEU A 210 14.75 -4.68 -3.18
N ARG A 211 14.52 -5.61 -2.23
CA ARG A 211 14.02 -6.97 -2.50
C ARG A 211 14.80 -7.70 -3.61
N GLY A 212 16.13 -7.54 -3.60
CA GLY A 212 17.02 -8.17 -4.57
C GLY A 212 17.16 -7.46 -5.91
N LEU A 213 16.43 -6.35 -6.13
CA LEU A 213 16.48 -5.53 -7.34
C LEU A 213 17.39 -4.32 -7.11
N ASP A 214 18.39 -4.10 -7.95
CA ASP A 214 19.11 -2.84 -7.96
C ASP A 214 18.27 -1.79 -8.71
N ILE A 215 18.02 -0.67 -8.08
CA ILE A 215 17.12 0.36 -8.58
C ILE A 215 17.75 1.75 -8.50
N VAL A 216 17.55 2.52 -9.55
CA VAL A 216 17.76 3.98 -9.58
C VAL A 216 16.52 4.60 -10.19
N GLY A 217 16.00 5.64 -9.57
CA GLY A 217 14.80 6.29 -10.07
C GLY A 217 14.55 7.66 -9.46
N ALA A 218 13.53 8.29 -9.97
CA ALA A 218 13.08 9.61 -9.55
C ALA A 218 11.57 9.72 -9.65
N ASP A 219 11.01 10.59 -8.84
CA ASP A 219 9.63 11.07 -8.99
C ASP A 219 9.57 12.61 -8.98
N VAL A 220 8.50 13.11 -9.59
CA VAL A 220 8.15 14.52 -9.55
C VAL A 220 6.65 14.66 -9.33
N ALA A 221 6.25 15.65 -8.53
CA ALA A 221 4.87 16.04 -8.35
C ALA A 221 4.77 17.58 -8.31
N SER A 222 3.72 18.10 -8.93
CA SER A 222 3.46 19.53 -8.99
C SER A 222 1.99 19.80 -9.26
N GLN A 223 1.63 21.08 -9.35
CA GLN A 223 0.29 21.54 -9.69
C GLN A 223 0.34 22.49 -10.88
N ILE A 224 -0.57 22.31 -11.84
CA ILE A 224 -0.78 23.21 -12.97
C ILE A 224 -2.22 23.69 -12.91
N GLY A 225 -2.43 24.95 -12.54
CA GLY A 225 -3.75 25.45 -12.18
C GLY A 225 -4.33 24.63 -11.03
N ASP A 226 -5.53 24.08 -11.21
CA ASP A 226 -6.19 23.23 -10.21
C ASP A 226 -5.89 21.73 -10.40
N ALA A 227 -5.11 21.35 -11.39
CA ALA A 227 -4.74 19.98 -11.67
C ALA A 227 -3.42 19.60 -11.00
N GLY A 228 -3.44 18.54 -10.18
CA GLY A 228 -2.23 17.88 -9.71
C GLY A 228 -1.63 17.01 -10.83
N ILE A 229 -0.32 17.08 -11.02
CA ILE A 229 0.41 16.22 -11.96
C ILE A 229 1.53 15.49 -11.25
N ARG A 230 1.84 14.28 -11.70
CA ARG A 230 2.92 13.47 -11.15
C ARG A 230 3.50 12.54 -12.19
N ALA A 231 4.77 12.22 -12.02
CA ALA A 231 5.44 11.19 -12.81
C ALA A 231 6.51 10.49 -11.97
N GLU A 232 6.73 9.22 -12.26
CA GLU A 232 7.82 8.43 -11.70
C GLU A 232 8.53 7.68 -12.80
N ALA A 233 9.84 7.46 -12.63
CA ALA A 233 10.62 6.61 -13.49
C ALA A 233 11.66 5.84 -12.67
N ALA A 234 11.85 4.58 -13.01
CA ALA A 234 12.85 3.70 -12.40
C ALA A 234 13.53 2.84 -13.45
N ARG A 235 14.84 2.71 -13.33
CA ARG A 235 15.62 1.68 -14.00
C ARG A 235 15.93 0.58 -13.00
N VAL A 236 15.63 -0.66 -13.37
CA VAL A 236 15.72 -1.84 -12.52
C VAL A 236 16.67 -2.85 -13.12
N ASP A 237 17.59 -3.37 -12.30
CA ASP A 237 18.47 -4.47 -12.61
C ASP A 237 18.14 -5.65 -11.68
N PRO A 238 17.57 -6.76 -12.18
CA PRO A 238 17.21 -7.91 -11.37
C PRO A 238 18.41 -8.80 -11.00
N GLY A 239 19.66 -8.47 -11.46
CA GLY A 239 20.87 -9.23 -11.18
C GLY A 239 20.97 -10.59 -11.88
N GLY A 240 19.90 -11.12 -12.43
CA GLY A 240 19.83 -12.42 -13.11
C GLY A 240 19.02 -12.41 -14.41
N GLY A 241 18.82 -11.24 -15.00
CA GLY A 241 18.04 -11.06 -16.21
C GLY A 241 18.29 -9.70 -16.87
N PRO A 242 17.58 -9.37 -17.95
CA PRO A 242 17.74 -8.09 -18.62
C PRO A 242 17.26 -6.95 -17.74
N ARG A 243 17.99 -5.84 -17.77
CA ARG A 243 17.57 -4.57 -17.17
C ARG A 243 16.34 -4.04 -17.85
N PHE A 244 15.42 -3.46 -17.08
CA PHE A 244 14.20 -2.88 -17.61
C PHE A 244 13.90 -1.51 -16.96
N ASN A 245 13.04 -0.76 -17.61
CA ASN A 245 12.52 0.50 -17.09
C ASN A 245 11.07 0.32 -16.69
N ARG A 246 10.66 1.04 -15.64
CA ARG A 246 9.27 1.30 -15.27
C ARG A 246 9.06 2.80 -15.23
N TRP A 247 7.91 3.26 -15.68
CA TRP A 247 7.52 4.65 -15.48
C TRP A 247 6.01 4.76 -15.36
N MET A 248 5.56 5.77 -14.66
CA MET A 248 4.18 6.18 -14.62
C MET A 248 4.07 7.69 -14.79
N ALA A 249 2.95 8.14 -15.36
CA ALA A 249 2.54 9.53 -15.41
C ALA A 249 1.05 9.61 -15.06
N GLY A 250 0.66 10.61 -14.27
CA GLY A 250 -0.70 10.77 -13.82
C GLY A 250 -1.08 12.21 -13.56
N ALA A 251 -2.39 12.44 -13.57
CA ALA A 251 -2.99 13.71 -13.22
C ALA A 251 -4.24 13.51 -12.37
N ASP A 252 -4.52 14.47 -11.47
CA ASP A 252 -5.70 14.54 -10.63
C ASP A 252 -6.41 15.85 -10.84
N TYR A 253 -7.73 15.82 -10.76
CA TYR A 253 -8.56 17.02 -10.78
C TYR A 253 -9.76 16.88 -9.84
N ALA A 254 -9.96 17.88 -9.00
CA ALA A 254 -11.14 17.99 -8.15
C ALA A 254 -12.09 19.06 -8.74
N PHE A 255 -13.24 18.64 -9.22
CA PHE A 255 -14.26 19.51 -9.79
C PHE A 255 -15.05 20.22 -8.68
N ALA A 256 -15.54 21.42 -8.98
CA ALA A 256 -16.34 22.20 -8.04
C ALA A 256 -17.65 21.53 -7.57
N ASN A 257 -18.15 20.55 -8.34
CA ASN A 257 -19.33 19.77 -7.99
C ASN A 257 -19.07 18.59 -7.05
N GLY A 258 -17.83 18.43 -6.53
CA GLY A 258 -17.46 17.35 -5.63
C GLY A 258 -16.94 16.07 -6.32
N LEU A 259 -16.93 16.03 -7.67
CA LEU A 259 -16.29 14.93 -8.40
C LEU A 259 -14.77 15.09 -8.35
N THR A 260 -14.08 14.04 -7.93
CA THR A 260 -12.62 13.94 -8.05
C THR A 260 -12.28 12.84 -9.04
N VAL A 261 -11.37 13.14 -9.98
CA VAL A 261 -10.90 12.18 -10.99
C VAL A 261 -9.36 12.13 -10.95
N SER A 262 -8.81 10.93 -11.08
CA SER A 262 -7.37 10.71 -11.27
C SER A 262 -7.17 9.72 -12.40
N ALA A 263 -6.23 10.01 -13.30
CA ALA A 263 -5.84 9.12 -14.37
C ALA A 263 -4.34 8.85 -14.31
N GLU A 264 -3.94 7.61 -14.56
CA GLU A 264 -2.53 7.20 -14.63
C GLU A 264 -2.28 6.31 -15.84
N LEU A 265 -1.13 6.51 -16.47
CA LEU A 265 -0.53 5.61 -17.45
C LEU A 265 0.69 4.95 -16.82
N PHE A 266 0.83 3.65 -17.02
CA PHE A 266 1.94 2.89 -16.48
C PHE A 266 2.60 2.02 -17.55
N TYR A 267 3.93 2.07 -17.58
CA TYR A 267 4.78 1.23 -18.40
C TYR A 267 5.61 0.30 -17.53
N ASN A 268 5.52 -1.00 -17.79
CA ASN A 268 6.26 -2.05 -17.12
C ASN A 268 7.17 -2.76 -18.13
N GLY A 269 8.46 -2.40 -18.14
CA GLY A 269 9.42 -3.01 -19.06
C GLY A 269 9.74 -4.49 -18.80
N ALA A 270 9.31 -5.04 -17.65
CA ALA A 270 9.40 -6.46 -17.35
C ALA A 270 8.19 -7.27 -17.88
N GLY A 271 7.14 -6.59 -18.33
CA GLY A 271 5.93 -7.23 -18.86
C GLY A 271 6.05 -7.65 -20.32
N SER A 272 5.05 -8.35 -20.79
CA SER A 272 4.93 -8.77 -22.21
C SER A 272 3.80 -8.02 -22.90
N ARG A 273 3.95 -7.77 -24.21
CA ARG A 273 2.87 -7.29 -25.08
C ARG A 273 2.04 -8.43 -25.65
N ASP A 274 2.59 -9.63 -25.62
CA ASP A 274 1.91 -10.84 -26.09
C ASP A 274 1.44 -11.67 -24.89
N ARG A 275 0.18 -12.11 -24.93
CA ARG A 275 -0.42 -12.98 -23.91
C ARG A 275 0.36 -14.29 -23.72
N ALA A 276 0.99 -14.81 -24.78
CA ALA A 276 1.82 -16.00 -24.71
C ALA A 276 3.05 -15.83 -23.78
N GLY A 277 3.48 -14.59 -23.56
CA GLY A 277 4.58 -14.24 -22.65
C GLY A 277 4.14 -13.89 -21.23
N TYR A 278 2.87 -14.06 -20.87
CA TYR A 278 2.36 -13.73 -19.53
C TYR A 278 2.79 -14.76 -18.49
N ASP A 279 3.48 -14.28 -17.44
CA ASP A 279 3.90 -15.09 -16.30
C ASP A 279 2.79 -15.20 -15.24
N PHE A 280 1.73 -15.95 -15.52
CA PHE A 280 0.63 -16.20 -14.56
C PHE A 280 1.10 -16.93 -13.30
N VAL A 281 2.18 -17.72 -13.37
CA VAL A 281 2.76 -18.38 -12.21
C VAL A 281 3.42 -17.35 -11.31
N GLY A 282 4.17 -16.43 -11.88
CA GLY A 282 4.76 -15.29 -11.17
C GLY A 282 3.70 -14.38 -10.54
N LEU A 283 2.59 -14.12 -11.23
CA LEU A 283 1.47 -13.34 -10.69
C LEU A 283 0.82 -14.02 -9.47
N ARG A 284 0.52 -15.32 -9.55
CA ARG A 284 -0.06 -16.08 -8.44
C ARG A 284 0.87 -16.18 -7.23
N SER A 285 2.18 -16.21 -7.46
CA SER A 285 3.20 -16.23 -6.39
C SER A 285 3.60 -14.83 -5.89
N GLU A 286 2.96 -13.77 -6.41
CA GLU A 286 3.27 -12.35 -6.13
C GLU A 286 4.73 -11.94 -6.46
N ARG A 287 5.44 -12.77 -7.24
CA ARG A 287 6.75 -12.43 -7.79
C ARG A 287 6.63 -11.36 -8.87
N VAL A 288 5.51 -11.35 -9.59
CA VAL A 288 5.15 -10.39 -10.63
C VAL A 288 3.84 -9.74 -10.23
N THR A 289 3.74 -8.42 -10.34
CA THR A 289 2.53 -7.65 -10.00
C THR A 289 1.70 -7.27 -11.22
N ASN A 290 2.31 -7.26 -12.40
CA ASN A 290 1.68 -6.85 -13.66
C ASN A 290 2.25 -7.71 -14.81
N LEU A 291 1.39 -8.33 -15.60
CA LEU A 291 1.78 -9.24 -16.69
C LEU A 291 2.15 -8.49 -17.97
N ALA A 292 1.40 -7.43 -18.28
CA ALA A 292 1.56 -6.66 -19.50
C ALA A 292 2.61 -5.53 -19.37
N THR A 293 2.91 -4.93 -20.52
CA THR A 293 3.82 -3.80 -20.62
C THR A 293 3.12 -2.47 -20.37
N ARG A 294 1.85 -2.30 -20.77
CA ARG A 294 1.16 -1.01 -20.76
C ARG A 294 -0.20 -1.11 -20.05
N TYR A 295 -0.41 -0.16 -19.15
CA TYR A 295 -1.67 -0.04 -18.39
C TYR A 295 -2.17 1.40 -18.36
N ALA A 296 -3.47 1.54 -18.21
CA ALA A 296 -4.14 2.79 -17.85
C ALA A 296 -5.01 2.57 -16.62
N GLY A 297 -4.95 3.50 -15.68
CA GLY A 297 -5.76 3.52 -14.46
C GLY A 297 -6.65 4.76 -14.43
N LEU A 298 -7.88 4.60 -13.97
CA LEU A 298 -8.82 5.67 -13.73
C LEU A 298 -9.42 5.51 -12.32
N TYR A 299 -9.33 6.54 -11.53
CA TYR A 299 -10.03 6.70 -10.26
C TYR A 299 -11.07 7.79 -10.41
N ALA A 300 -12.24 7.57 -9.85
CA ALA A 300 -13.25 8.59 -9.69
C ALA A 300 -13.89 8.45 -8.30
N SER A 301 -14.20 9.57 -7.66
CA SER A 301 -15.02 9.60 -6.45
C SER A 301 -15.97 10.79 -6.48
N TYR A 302 -17.16 10.58 -5.91
CA TYR A 302 -18.18 11.60 -5.82
C TYR A 302 -18.86 11.55 -4.46
N GLU A 303 -18.99 12.70 -3.82
CA GLU A 303 -19.69 12.83 -2.54
C GLU A 303 -21.14 13.28 -2.80
N PHE A 304 -22.08 12.32 -2.72
CA PHE A 304 -23.51 12.64 -2.85
C PHE A 304 -23.99 13.48 -1.67
N THR A 305 -23.47 13.16 -0.49
CA THR A 305 -23.64 13.90 0.76
C THR A 305 -22.35 13.75 1.58
N PRO A 306 -22.14 14.53 2.66
CA PRO A 306 -20.99 14.34 3.55
C PRO A 306 -20.89 12.93 4.16
N LEU A 307 -22.00 12.17 4.17
CA LEU A 307 -22.07 10.82 4.73
C LEU A 307 -22.12 9.71 3.68
N LEU A 308 -22.32 10.07 2.40
CA LEU A 308 -22.48 9.08 1.32
C LEU A 308 -21.55 9.39 0.16
N LYS A 309 -20.59 8.50 -0.09
CA LYS A 309 -19.56 8.65 -1.11
C LYS A 309 -19.52 7.44 -2.04
N TRP A 310 -19.41 7.72 -3.33
CA TRP A 310 -19.07 6.72 -4.34
C TRP A 310 -17.58 6.79 -4.67
N ILE A 311 -16.96 5.62 -4.84
CA ILE A 311 -15.55 5.49 -5.21
C ILE A 311 -15.44 4.40 -6.27
N THR A 312 -14.70 4.67 -7.34
CA THR A 312 -14.43 3.66 -8.38
C THR A 312 -12.95 3.70 -8.76
N TYR A 313 -12.42 2.51 -9.03
CA TYR A 313 -11.12 2.29 -9.66
C TYR A 313 -11.31 1.40 -10.88
N ALA A 314 -10.75 1.82 -11.99
CA ALA A 314 -10.72 1.01 -13.21
C ALA A 314 -9.27 0.85 -13.67
N VAL A 315 -8.90 -0.36 -14.04
CA VAL A 315 -7.60 -0.71 -14.62
C VAL A 315 -7.83 -1.34 -15.98
N LEU A 316 -7.17 -0.82 -16.98
CA LEU A 316 -7.12 -1.34 -18.33
C LEU A 316 -5.71 -1.87 -18.61
N ASN A 317 -5.59 -3.15 -18.93
CA ASN A 317 -4.43 -3.69 -19.61
C ASN A 317 -4.54 -3.30 -21.10
N VAL A 318 -3.68 -2.38 -21.54
CA VAL A 318 -3.75 -1.81 -22.91
C VAL A 318 -3.30 -2.84 -23.96
N ASP A 319 -2.42 -3.78 -23.59
CA ASP A 319 -1.85 -4.75 -24.52
C ASP A 319 -2.85 -5.86 -24.89
N ASP A 320 -3.65 -6.32 -23.93
CA ASP A 320 -4.63 -7.40 -24.15
C ASP A 320 -6.10 -6.96 -24.11
N ARG A 321 -6.35 -5.67 -23.75
CA ARG A 321 -7.66 -5.03 -23.63
C ARG A 321 -8.55 -5.60 -22.53
N SER A 322 -8.00 -6.37 -21.60
CA SER A 322 -8.73 -6.80 -20.41
C SER A 322 -8.87 -5.66 -19.40
N ARG A 323 -9.89 -5.74 -18.56
CA ARG A 323 -10.26 -4.66 -17.63
C ARG A 323 -10.63 -5.23 -16.29
N ALA A 324 -10.32 -4.46 -15.26
CA ALA A 324 -10.79 -4.67 -13.90
C ALA A 324 -11.41 -3.37 -13.39
N VAL A 325 -12.59 -3.46 -12.80
CA VAL A 325 -13.31 -2.33 -12.19
C VAL A 325 -13.67 -2.73 -10.77
N ASP A 326 -13.36 -1.85 -9.82
CA ASP A 326 -13.79 -1.95 -8.43
C ASP A 326 -14.60 -0.70 -8.10
N SER A 327 -15.87 -0.85 -7.78
CA SER A 327 -16.78 0.25 -7.47
C SER A 327 -17.42 0.05 -6.11
N ARG A 328 -17.45 1.10 -5.29
CA ARG A 328 -17.91 1.05 -3.89
C ARG A 328 -18.77 2.25 -3.55
N ILE A 329 -19.77 1.99 -2.71
CA ILE A 329 -20.49 3.01 -1.96
C ILE A 329 -20.02 2.93 -0.51
N VAL A 330 -19.57 4.04 0.03
CA VAL A 330 -19.20 4.21 1.45
C VAL A 330 -20.27 5.08 2.10
N TRP A 331 -20.92 4.56 3.14
CA TRP A 331 -21.95 5.25 3.90
C TRP A 331 -21.55 5.31 5.37
N SER A 332 -21.26 6.50 5.86
CA SER A 332 -21.02 6.76 7.29
C SER A 332 -22.36 6.75 8.02
N VAL A 333 -22.70 5.58 8.57
CA VAL A 333 -23.99 5.32 9.24
C VAL A 333 -24.05 5.88 10.66
N ALA A 334 -22.86 6.12 11.27
CA ALA A 334 -22.68 6.79 12.54
C ALA A 334 -21.34 7.53 12.55
N PRO A 335 -21.06 8.43 13.51
CA PRO A 335 -19.80 9.18 13.57
C PRO A 335 -18.54 8.31 13.61
N ASP A 336 -18.66 7.10 14.06
CA ASP A 336 -17.60 6.10 14.26
C ASP A 336 -17.84 4.78 13.51
N ALA A 337 -18.82 4.75 12.56
CA ALA A 337 -19.16 3.53 11.83
C ALA A 337 -19.44 3.79 10.34
N ASP A 338 -18.74 3.01 9.49
CA ASP A 338 -18.92 3.01 8.05
C ASP A 338 -19.49 1.68 7.56
N LEU A 339 -20.44 1.75 6.63
CA LEU A 339 -20.98 0.63 5.87
C LEU A 339 -20.53 0.77 4.41
N ILE A 340 -19.92 -0.27 3.86
CA ILE A 340 -19.37 -0.25 2.50
C ILE A 340 -20.01 -1.36 1.69
N PHE A 341 -20.52 -1.03 0.51
CA PHE A 341 -20.96 -1.97 -0.51
C PHE A 341 -20.00 -1.88 -1.69
N GLY A 342 -19.50 -3.01 -2.17
CA GLY A 342 -18.54 -3.03 -3.26
C GLY A 342 -18.78 -4.16 -4.24
N VAL A 343 -18.43 -3.88 -5.51
CA VAL A 343 -18.44 -4.85 -6.59
C VAL A 343 -17.12 -4.75 -7.33
N GLN A 344 -16.47 -5.90 -7.53
CA GLN A 344 -15.35 -6.03 -8.45
C GLN A 344 -15.78 -6.79 -9.68
N ARG A 345 -15.48 -6.27 -10.86
CA ARG A 345 -15.78 -6.91 -12.13
C ARG A 345 -14.54 -6.98 -13.00
N PHE A 346 -14.32 -8.18 -13.55
CA PHE A 346 -13.19 -8.49 -14.40
C PHE A 346 -13.68 -8.92 -15.78
N THR A 347 -13.10 -8.37 -16.84
CA THR A 347 -13.49 -8.69 -18.21
C THR A 347 -12.27 -8.82 -19.12
N GLY A 348 -12.31 -9.77 -20.05
CA GLY A 348 -11.26 -9.98 -21.04
C GLY A 348 -11.52 -11.21 -21.91
N GLY A 349 -10.77 -11.33 -22.98
CA GLY A 349 -10.77 -12.53 -23.82
C GLY A 349 -9.94 -13.65 -23.20
N ALA A 350 -10.07 -14.86 -23.69
CA ALA A 350 -9.32 -16.01 -23.22
C ALA A 350 -7.79 -15.72 -23.20
N GLY A 351 -7.13 -16.09 -22.10
CA GLY A 351 -5.70 -15.88 -21.89
C GLY A 351 -5.28 -14.43 -21.58
N SER A 352 -6.24 -13.50 -21.46
CA SER A 352 -5.91 -12.14 -20.99
C SER A 352 -5.76 -12.08 -19.48
N GLU A 353 -5.09 -11.05 -18.98
CA GLU A 353 -4.70 -10.92 -17.56
C GLU A 353 -5.91 -10.98 -16.61
N PHE A 354 -6.98 -10.24 -16.91
CA PHE A 354 -8.14 -10.15 -16.02
C PHE A 354 -9.26 -11.16 -16.35
N ALA A 355 -9.16 -11.93 -17.46
CA ALA A 355 -10.20 -12.91 -17.80
C ALA A 355 -10.32 -14.08 -16.82
N THR A 356 -9.25 -14.36 -16.07
CA THR A 356 -9.21 -15.47 -15.11
C THR A 356 -9.59 -15.07 -13.69
N SER A 357 -9.76 -13.76 -13.45
CA SER A 357 -10.18 -13.25 -12.15
C SER A 357 -11.70 -13.26 -12.04
N PRO A 358 -12.27 -13.87 -11.03
CA PRO A 358 -13.72 -13.90 -10.85
C PRO A 358 -14.25 -12.56 -10.33
N ASP A 359 -15.48 -12.23 -10.72
CA ASP A 359 -16.20 -11.11 -10.14
C ASP A 359 -16.41 -11.34 -8.65
N ALA A 360 -16.47 -10.25 -7.87
CA ALA A 360 -16.67 -10.31 -6.44
C ALA A 360 -17.68 -9.25 -5.97
N PHE A 361 -18.49 -9.63 -5.01
CA PHE A 361 -19.39 -8.75 -4.26
C PHE A 361 -18.95 -8.68 -2.81
N GLN A 362 -18.94 -7.48 -2.22
CA GLN A 362 -18.56 -7.29 -0.82
C GLN A 362 -19.52 -6.38 -0.09
N VAL A 363 -19.73 -6.70 1.19
CA VAL A 363 -20.36 -5.81 2.17
C VAL A 363 -19.45 -5.75 3.38
N GLN A 364 -19.12 -4.55 3.84
CA GLN A 364 -18.25 -4.35 5.00
C GLN A 364 -18.90 -3.37 5.96
N ILE A 365 -18.86 -3.69 7.24
CA ILE A 365 -19.10 -2.75 8.33
C ILE A 365 -17.81 -2.57 9.11
N GLN A 366 -17.48 -1.34 9.44
CA GLN A 366 -16.30 -1.03 10.24
C GLN A 366 -16.68 0.00 11.30
N TRP A 367 -16.38 -0.32 12.54
CA TRP A 367 -16.58 0.54 13.69
C TRP A 367 -15.23 0.92 14.29
N TYR A 368 -15.08 2.19 14.65
CA TYR A 368 -13.85 2.76 15.22
C TYR A 368 -14.10 3.11 16.68
N PHE A 369 -13.07 2.89 17.53
CA PHE A 369 -13.09 3.27 18.95
C PHE A 369 -11.78 3.95 19.34
N ARG A 370 -11.90 4.84 20.33
CA ARG A 370 -10.78 5.62 20.86
C ARG A 370 -10.80 5.56 22.39
#